data_50f0c6a352895786b62d220da9ff28e7
#
_entry.id   50f0c6a352895786b62d220da9ff28e7
#
_cell.length_a   1.000
_cell.length_b   1.000
_cell.length_c   1.000
_cell.angle_alpha   90.00
_cell.angle_beta   90.00
_cell.angle_gamma   90.00
#
_symmetry.space_group_name_H-M   'P 1'
#
loop_
_entity.id
_entity.type
_entity.pdbx_description
1 polymer ?
#
loop_
_entity_poly.entity_id
_entity_poly.type
_entity_poly.pdbx_seq_one_letter_code
_entity_poly.pdbx_strand_id
1 'polypeptide(L)'
;MERKSVAGSIRNKERSKKKFLDAVGKILRTKGYTALKVNSIAATAGVDKKMIYSYFGGIDGLIDEYILSQDFWSKVTIQETEKIKPKLYDRGKSFIEEMLLSQFDYVYSSKEVQKLILWRLSEPRKSLKKLTETQEQNGEYIFKLLMDSHFKNNAEHVRSIMAIMFSGLYYLNMYAAMNGSIFCGIDVDSPKGRDKIRKAISFMLHHTYKSL
;
A
#
# COMPACT_ATOMS: atom_id res chain seq x y z
N MET A 1 36.99 -20.81 -20.34
CA MET A 1 35.83 -20.36 -21.15
C MET A 1 34.46 -20.59 -20.48
N GLU A 2 34.37 -20.80 -19.16
CA GLU A 2 33.10 -21.19 -18.46
C GLU A 2 32.29 -20.02 -17.81
N ARG A 3 32.86 -18.84 -17.64
CA ARG A 3 32.16 -17.75 -16.92
C ARG A 3 31.02 -17.04 -17.69
N LYS A 4 30.96 -17.14 -19.03
CA LYS A 4 29.89 -16.47 -19.83
C LYS A 4 28.55 -17.19 -19.77
N SER A 5 28.49 -18.49 -19.55
CA SER A 5 27.24 -19.27 -19.51
C SER A 5 26.46 -19.07 -18.21
N VAL A 6 27.12 -18.93 -17.06
CA VAL A 6 26.50 -18.74 -15.75
C VAL A 6 25.82 -17.39 -15.64
N ALA A 7 26.47 -16.32 -16.07
CA ALA A 7 25.90 -14.97 -16.05
C ALA A 7 24.66 -14.83 -16.97
N GLY A 8 24.66 -15.52 -18.12
CA GLY A 8 23.52 -15.57 -19.04
C GLY A 8 22.32 -16.30 -18.46
N SER A 9 22.56 -17.41 -17.75
CA SER A 9 21.52 -18.20 -17.08
C SER A 9 20.87 -17.43 -15.92
N ILE A 10 21.66 -16.77 -15.09
CA ILE A 10 21.16 -15.93 -13.97
C ILE A 10 20.30 -14.79 -14.51
N ARG A 11 20.75 -14.06 -15.54
CA ARG A 11 20.00 -12.96 -16.14
C ARG A 11 18.68 -13.43 -16.75
N ASN A 12 18.63 -14.61 -17.35
CA ASN A 12 17.41 -15.19 -17.88
C ASN A 12 16.44 -15.62 -16.76
N LYS A 13 16.95 -16.13 -15.65
CA LYS A 13 16.15 -16.45 -14.46
C LYS A 13 15.46 -15.21 -13.89
N GLU A 14 16.23 -14.15 -13.63
CA GLU A 14 15.67 -12.90 -13.09
C GLU A 14 14.65 -12.26 -14.04
N ARG A 15 14.92 -12.28 -15.34
CA ARG A 15 13.95 -11.82 -16.35
C ARG A 15 12.64 -12.63 -16.33
N SER A 16 12.74 -13.93 -16.17
CA SER A 16 11.56 -14.82 -16.08
C SER A 16 10.80 -14.63 -14.78
N LYS A 17 11.50 -14.46 -13.63
CA LYS A 17 10.88 -14.12 -12.36
C LYS A 17 10.07 -12.82 -12.46
N LYS A 18 10.67 -11.77 -13.03
CA LYS A 18 9.99 -10.51 -13.24
C LYS A 18 8.72 -10.65 -14.08
N LYS A 19 8.77 -11.42 -15.19
CA LYS A 19 7.58 -11.69 -16.02
C LYS A 19 6.45 -12.34 -15.23
N PHE A 20 6.76 -13.27 -14.32
CA PHE A 20 5.76 -13.89 -13.45
C PHE A 20 5.16 -12.89 -12.46
N LEU A 21 5.97 -12.06 -11.81
CA LEU A 21 5.49 -11.02 -10.90
C LEU A 21 4.61 -10.00 -11.64
N ASP A 22 5.03 -9.55 -12.82
CA ASP A 22 4.24 -8.66 -13.69
C ASP A 22 2.90 -9.30 -14.11
N ALA A 23 2.90 -10.62 -14.38
CA ALA A 23 1.68 -11.36 -14.72
C ALA A 23 0.71 -11.48 -13.53
N VAL A 24 1.22 -11.71 -12.31
CA VAL A 24 0.41 -11.70 -11.08
C VAL A 24 -0.27 -10.33 -10.93
N GLY A 25 0.49 -9.24 -11.03
CA GLY A 25 -0.05 -7.88 -10.95
C GLY A 25 -1.11 -7.60 -12.02
N LYS A 26 -0.86 -7.99 -13.27
CA LYS A 26 -1.83 -7.84 -14.37
C LYS A 26 -3.13 -8.59 -14.09
N ILE A 27 -3.06 -9.86 -13.65
CA ILE A 27 -4.24 -10.66 -13.35
C ILE A 27 -4.98 -10.05 -12.15
N LEU A 28 -4.27 -9.68 -11.09
CA LEU A 28 -4.86 -9.08 -9.90
C LEU A 28 -5.66 -7.80 -10.25
N ARG A 29 -5.07 -6.90 -11.05
CA ARG A 29 -5.75 -5.66 -11.50
C ARG A 29 -7.00 -5.92 -12.32
N THR A 30 -6.94 -6.89 -13.24
CA THR A 30 -7.99 -7.07 -14.25
C THR A 30 -9.07 -8.06 -13.84
N LYS A 31 -8.71 -9.12 -13.09
CA LYS A 31 -9.60 -10.25 -12.79
C LYS A 31 -9.74 -10.54 -11.29
N GLY A 32 -8.94 -9.88 -10.44
CA GLY A 32 -8.92 -10.09 -8.99
C GLY A 32 -8.13 -11.33 -8.58
N TYR A 33 -8.00 -11.54 -7.26
CA TYR A 33 -7.14 -12.57 -6.67
C TYR A 33 -7.63 -13.99 -6.93
N THR A 34 -8.93 -14.22 -7.08
CA THR A 34 -9.51 -15.54 -7.36
C THR A 34 -9.08 -16.12 -8.73
N ALA A 35 -8.62 -15.25 -9.63
CA ALA A 35 -8.11 -15.64 -10.96
C ALA A 35 -6.59 -16.00 -10.95
N LEU A 36 -5.92 -15.88 -9.82
CA LEU A 36 -4.50 -16.23 -9.69
C LEU A 36 -4.34 -17.76 -9.66
N LYS A 37 -4.23 -18.36 -10.84
CA LYS A 37 -4.01 -19.80 -11.05
C LYS A 37 -2.73 -20.03 -11.84
N VAL A 38 -2.02 -21.12 -11.57
CA VAL A 38 -0.74 -21.49 -12.22
C VAL A 38 -0.80 -21.31 -13.74
N ASN A 39 -1.82 -21.89 -14.38
CA ASN A 39 -1.95 -21.84 -15.84
C ASN A 39 -2.23 -20.40 -16.35
N SER A 40 -3.07 -19.64 -15.65
CA SER A 40 -3.37 -18.24 -16.01
C SER A 40 -2.14 -17.34 -15.88
N ILE A 41 -1.34 -17.53 -14.83
CA ILE A 41 -0.12 -16.76 -14.60
C ILE A 41 0.93 -17.12 -15.64
N ALA A 42 1.16 -18.40 -15.90
CA ALA A 42 2.14 -18.87 -16.89
C ALA A 42 1.80 -18.40 -18.31
N ALA A 43 0.53 -18.50 -18.71
CA ALA A 43 0.05 -18.00 -20.00
C ALA A 43 0.22 -16.48 -20.11
N THR A 44 -0.09 -15.72 -19.07
CA THR A 44 0.07 -14.26 -19.04
C THR A 44 1.54 -13.82 -19.08
N ALA A 45 2.42 -14.57 -18.41
CA ALA A 45 3.86 -14.32 -18.38
C ALA A 45 4.57 -14.72 -19.67
N GLY A 46 3.98 -15.62 -20.47
CA GLY A 46 4.63 -16.26 -21.63
C GLY A 46 5.87 -17.09 -21.23
N VAL A 47 5.78 -17.77 -20.08
CA VAL A 47 6.87 -18.60 -19.51
C VAL A 47 6.30 -19.96 -19.07
N ASP A 48 7.09 -21.03 -19.24
CA ASP A 48 6.66 -22.38 -18.84
C ASP A 48 6.30 -22.43 -17.35
N LYS A 49 5.14 -23.00 -17.04
CA LYS A 49 4.62 -23.14 -15.66
C LYS A 49 5.54 -23.91 -14.73
N LYS A 50 6.39 -24.81 -15.23
CA LYS A 50 7.40 -25.52 -14.44
C LYS A 50 8.37 -24.57 -13.73
N MET A 51 8.60 -23.39 -14.33
CA MET A 51 9.47 -22.37 -13.75
C MET A 51 8.88 -21.72 -12.49
N ILE A 52 7.55 -21.71 -12.32
CA ILE A 52 6.91 -21.27 -11.08
C ILE A 52 7.38 -22.14 -9.91
N TYR A 53 7.37 -23.44 -10.07
CA TYR A 53 7.84 -24.36 -9.04
C TYR A 53 9.35 -24.26 -8.79
N SER A 54 10.14 -24.14 -9.87
CA SER A 54 11.59 -24.02 -9.77
C SER A 54 12.07 -22.71 -9.13
N TYR A 55 11.38 -21.59 -9.38
CA TYR A 55 11.84 -20.26 -8.94
C TYR A 55 11.23 -19.80 -7.63
N PHE A 56 10.02 -20.25 -7.33
CA PHE A 56 9.21 -19.74 -6.21
C PHE A 56 8.73 -20.85 -5.25
N GLY A 57 9.03 -22.14 -5.54
CA GLY A 57 8.53 -23.25 -4.76
C GLY A 57 7.04 -23.56 -4.98
N GLY A 58 6.39 -22.87 -5.92
CA GLY A 58 4.97 -23.04 -6.24
C GLY A 58 4.23 -21.71 -6.37
N ILE A 59 2.91 -21.79 -6.59
CA ILE A 59 2.07 -20.61 -6.80
C ILE A 59 2.01 -19.72 -5.54
N ASP A 60 1.99 -20.32 -4.35
CA ASP A 60 1.93 -19.55 -3.11
C ASP A 60 3.20 -18.74 -2.90
N GLY A 61 4.37 -19.32 -3.13
CA GLY A 61 5.64 -18.59 -3.05
C GLY A 61 5.74 -17.45 -4.06
N LEU A 62 5.22 -17.64 -5.28
CA LEU A 62 5.16 -16.57 -6.29
C LEU A 62 4.25 -15.42 -5.84
N ILE A 63 3.06 -15.75 -5.35
CA ILE A 63 2.10 -14.76 -4.88
C ILE A 63 2.64 -14.02 -3.65
N ASP A 64 3.28 -14.72 -2.73
CA ASP A 64 3.88 -14.13 -1.53
C ASP A 64 5.04 -13.19 -1.88
N GLU A 65 5.92 -13.57 -2.82
CA GLU A 65 6.99 -12.70 -3.32
C GLU A 65 6.40 -11.45 -4.00
N TYR A 66 5.31 -11.60 -4.77
CA TYR A 66 4.60 -10.46 -5.35
C TYR A 66 4.03 -9.53 -4.29
N ILE A 67 3.28 -10.04 -3.31
CA ILE A 67 2.66 -9.24 -2.24
C ILE A 67 3.72 -8.45 -1.49
N LEU A 68 4.82 -9.12 -1.08
CA LEU A 68 5.90 -8.47 -0.36
C LEU A 68 6.64 -7.41 -1.20
N SER A 69 6.68 -7.58 -2.55
CA SER A 69 7.26 -6.59 -3.45
C SER A 69 6.42 -5.29 -3.55
N GLN A 70 5.14 -5.35 -3.15
CA GLN A 70 4.22 -4.20 -3.16
C GLN A 70 4.31 -3.34 -1.89
N ASP A 71 5.25 -3.64 -1.00
CA ASP A 71 5.48 -2.85 0.20
C ASP A 71 6.16 -1.51 -0.14
N PHE A 72 5.34 -0.60 -0.62
CA PHE A 72 5.77 0.76 -0.93
C PHE A 72 6.18 1.53 0.33
N TRP A 73 5.47 1.30 1.44
CA TRP A 73 5.65 2.07 2.67
C TRP A 73 6.95 1.76 3.41
N SER A 74 7.41 0.51 3.39
CA SER A 74 8.72 0.17 3.95
C SER A 74 9.87 0.90 3.25
N LYS A 75 9.72 1.16 1.95
CA LYS A 75 10.74 1.88 1.17
C LYS A 75 10.73 3.39 1.44
N VAL A 76 9.54 3.96 1.62
CA VAL A 76 9.35 5.40 1.88
C VAL A 76 9.82 5.75 3.29
N THR A 77 9.48 4.93 4.30
CA THR A 77 9.72 5.26 5.71
C THR A 77 11.21 5.31 6.05
N ILE A 78 12.04 4.41 5.52
CA ILE A 78 13.48 4.34 5.85
C ILE A 78 14.26 5.49 5.17
N GLN A 79 13.91 5.85 3.93
CA GLN A 79 14.61 6.91 3.18
C GLN A 79 14.16 8.33 3.57
N GLU A 80 12.98 8.49 4.14
CA GLU A 80 12.40 9.79 4.45
C GLU A 80 12.56 10.21 5.92
N THR A 81 12.96 9.32 6.82
CA THR A 81 13.20 9.69 8.23
C THR A 81 14.25 10.79 8.40
N GLU A 82 15.26 10.85 7.53
CA GLU A 82 16.20 11.96 7.52
C GLU A 82 15.61 13.26 6.94
N LYS A 83 14.62 13.15 6.05
CA LYS A 83 13.88 14.30 5.49
C LYS A 83 12.79 14.82 6.43
N ILE A 84 12.39 14.03 7.42
CA ILE A 84 11.36 14.39 8.42
C ILE A 84 11.90 15.42 9.42
N LYS A 85 13.18 15.30 9.82
CA LYS A 85 13.80 16.20 10.82
C LYS A 85 13.60 17.70 10.54
N PRO A 86 13.71 18.19 9.30
CA PRO A 86 13.46 19.61 9.00
C PRO A 86 11.98 20.02 9.10
N LYS A 87 11.03 19.06 9.05
CA LYS A 87 9.58 19.32 9.07
C LYS A 87 8.96 19.31 10.48
N LEU A 88 9.79 19.29 11.52
CA LEU A 88 9.33 19.27 12.93
C LEU A 88 8.96 20.67 13.47
N TYR A 89 9.09 21.74 12.69
CA TYR A 89 8.79 23.10 13.14
C TYR A 89 7.32 23.28 13.62
N ASP A 90 6.38 22.50 13.08
CA ASP A 90 4.96 22.50 13.43
C ASP A 90 4.53 21.22 14.17
N ARG A 91 5.49 20.58 14.84
CA ARG A 91 5.28 19.35 15.63
C ARG A 91 4.82 18.16 14.79
N GLY A 92 5.25 18.13 13.53
CA GLY A 92 4.95 17.07 12.58
C GLY A 92 3.58 17.16 11.90
N LYS A 93 2.80 18.21 12.15
CA LYS A 93 1.46 18.39 11.57
C LYS A 93 1.47 18.34 10.05
N SER A 94 2.31 19.16 9.40
CA SER A 94 2.42 19.21 7.95
C SER A 94 2.85 17.87 7.35
N PHE A 95 3.72 17.14 8.03
CA PHE A 95 4.12 15.82 7.58
C PHE A 95 2.95 14.81 7.63
N ILE A 96 2.20 14.78 8.73
CA ILE A 96 1.03 13.90 8.88
C ILE A 96 -0.05 14.26 7.87
N GLU A 97 -0.27 15.55 7.61
CA GLU A 97 -1.21 16.03 6.59
C GLU A 97 -0.81 15.53 5.19
N GLU A 98 0.44 15.73 4.80
CA GLU A 98 0.99 15.25 3.54
C GLU A 98 0.87 13.73 3.40
N MET A 99 1.14 12.99 4.48
CA MET A 99 1.00 11.54 4.52
C MET A 99 -0.44 11.09 4.29
N LEU A 100 -1.42 11.69 4.98
CA LEU A 100 -2.85 11.40 4.80
C LEU A 100 -3.31 11.69 3.37
N LEU A 101 -2.95 12.86 2.84
CA LEU A 101 -3.32 13.27 1.48
C LEU A 101 -2.67 12.39 0.41
N SER A 102 -1.39 12.09 0.56
CA SER A 102 -0.66 11.18 -0.34
C SER A 102 -1.25 9.78 -0.32
N GLN A 103 -1.64 9.29 0.85
CA GLN A 103 -2.30 8.00 1.00
C GLN A 103 -3.66 7.97 0.30
N PHE A 104 -4.45 9.03 0.44
CA PHE A 104 -5.74 9.16 -0.22
C PHE A 104 -5.60 9.10 -1.75
N ASP A 105 -4.59 9.77 -2.31
CA ASP A 105 -4.34 9.77 -3.75
C ASP A 105 -3.72 8.47 -4.26
N TYR A 106 -2.81 7.89 -3.48
CA TYR A 106 -2.17 6.63 -3.84
C TYR A 106 -3.18 5.48 -3.94
N VAL A 107 -4.07 5.33 -2.96
CA VAL A 107 -5.11 4.30 -3.01
C VAL A 107 -6.07 4.53 -4.18
N TYR A 108 -6.42 5.78 -4.46
CA TYR A 108 -7.25 6.13 -5.62
C TYR A 108 -6.61 5.74 -6.96
N SER A 109 -5.35 6.07 -7.14
CA SER A 109 -4.64 5.90 -8.41
C SER A 109 -4.23 4.46 -8.69
N SER A 110 -4.08 3.61 -7.67
CA SER A 110 -3.55 2.27 -7.81
C SER A 110 -4.61 1.17 -7.68
N LYS A 111 -5.08 0.65 -8.82
CA LYS A 111 -5.98 -0.52 -8.86
C LYS A 111 -5.37 -1.75 -8.19
N GLU A 112 -4.05 -1.90 -8.20
CA GLU A 112 -3.36 -3.00 -7.51
C GLU A 112 -3.54 -2.90 -6.01
N VAL A 113 -3.27 -1.71 -5.45
CA VAL A 113 -3.43 -1.45 -4.01
C VAL A 113 -4.88 -1.66 -3.59
N GLN A 114 -5.85 -1.15 -4.36
CA GLN A 114 -7.28 -1.40 -4.10
C GLN A 114 -7.59 -2.90 -4.04
N LYS A 115 -7.10 -3.70 -5.00
CA LYS A 115 -7.32 -5.15 -5.01
C LYS A 115 -6.62 -5.88 -3.86
N LEU A 116 -5.45 -5.43 -3.44
CA LEU A 116 -4.76 -5.97 -2.26
C LEU A 116 -5.50 -5.64 -0.96
N ILE A 117 -6.02 -4.41 -0.82
CA ILE A 117 -6.84 -4.02 0.32
C ILE A 117 -8.10 -4.89 0.40
N LEU A 118 -8.82 -5.06 -0.71
CA LEU A 118 -9.99 -5.94 -0.78
C LEU A 118 -9.65 -7.38 -0.41
N TRP A 119 -8.56 -7.90 -0.94
CA TRP A 119 -8.13 -9.26 -0.67
C TRP A 119 -7.87 -9.50 0.81
N ARG A 120 -7.06 -8.64 1.45
CA ARG A 120 -6.76 -8.78 2.88
C ARG A 120 -7.98 -8.66 3.79
N LEU A 121 -9.04 -7.97 3.34
CA LEU A 121 -10.32 -7.87 4.06
C LEU A 121 -11.24 -9.05 3.80
N SER A 122 -11.03 -9.82 2.70
CA SER A 122 -11.90 -10.91 2.28
C SER A 122 -11.46 -12.27 2.82
N GLU A 123 -10.15 -12.51 2.90
CA GLU A 123 -9.61 -13.79 3.36
C GLU A 123 -8.23 -13.66 4.00
N PRO A 124 -7.93 -14.48 5.02
CA PRO A 124 -6.62 -14.46 5.67
C PRO A 124 -5.55 -15.07 4.76
N ARG A 125 -4.40 -14.40 4.63
CA ARG A 125 -3.19 -14.91 3.99
C ARG A 125 -1.96 -14.43 4.75
N LYS A 126 -1.00 -15.33 5.02
CA LYS A 126 0.19 -15.02 5.83
C LYS A 126 1.00 -13.85 5.27
N SER A 127 1.20 -13.78 3.95
CA SER A 127 1.94 -12.68 3.31
C SER A 127 1.20 -11.33 3.39
N LEU A 128 -0.12 -11.31 3.26
CA LEU A 128 -0.93 -10.10 3.44
C LEU A 128 -0.90 -9.62 4.91
N LYS A 129 -0.98 -10.56 5.87
CA LYS A 129 -0.82 -10.25 7.28
C LYS A 129 0.55 -9.67 7.57
N LYS A 130 1.63 -10.30 7.09
CA LYS A 130 2.99 -9.80 7.25
C LYS A 130 3.18 -8.41 6.65
N LEU A 131 2.62 -8.15 5.45
CA LEU A 131 2.65 -6.82 4.83
C LEU A 131 1.96 -5.78 5.74
N THR A 132 0.78 -6.10 6.28
CA THR A 132 0.06 -5.21 7.19
C THR A 132 0.83 -4.97 8.49
N GLU A 133 1.39 -6.01 9.09
CA GLU A 133 2.21 -5.90 10.32
C GLU A 133 3.43 -5.00 10.10
N THR A 134 4.09 -5.10 8.95
CA THR A 134 5.20 -4.21 8.60
C THR A 134 4.73 -2.75 8.43
N GLN A 135 3.58 -2.53 7.80
CA GLN A 135 2.99 -1.20 7.67
C GLN A 135 2.64 -0.59 9.02
N GLU A 136 2.04 -1.38 9.94
CA GLU A 136 1.73 -0.94 11.30
C GLU A 136 2.99 -0.60 12.11
N GLN A 137 4.04 -1.41 12.02
CA GLN A 137 5.32 -1.12 12.69
C GLN A 137 5.95 0.19 12.20
N ASN A 138 5.88 0.46 10.90
CA ASN A 138 6.36 1.70 10.31
C ASN A 138 5.51 2.89 10.76
N GLY A 139 4.19 2.75 10.79
CA GLY A 139 3.26 3.75 11.30
C GLY A 139 3.50 4.06 12.78
N GLU A 140 3.68 3.02 13.60
CA GLU A 140 4.02 3.13 15.02
C GLU A 140 5.31 3.94 15.24
N TYR A 141 6.34 3.68 14.44
CA TYR A 141 7.58 4.44 14.52
C TYR A 141 7.36 5.94 14.21
N ILE A 142 6.59 6.25 13.17
CA ILE A 142 6.25 7.62 12.79
C ILE A 142 5.46 8.32 13.89
N PHE A 143 4.45 7.67 14.45
CA PHE A 143 3.65 8.24 15.53
C PHE A 143 4.48 8.52 16.78
N LYS A 144 5.34 7.59 17.20
CA LYS A 144 6.27 7.81 18.32
C LYS A 144 7.19 9.00 18.09
N LEU A 145 7.73 9.10 16.86
CA LEU A 145 8.68 10.15 16.52
C LEU A 145 8.03 11.55 16.48
N LEU A 146 6.84 11.66 15.90
CA LEU A 146 6.24 12.95 15.55
C LEU A 146 5.11 13.40 16.45
N MET A 147 4.30 12.47 16.95
CA MET A 147 3.03 12.80 17.60
C MET A 147 3.05 12.57 19.11
N ASP A 148 3.56 11.43 19.57
CA ASP A 148 3.46 11.07 20.99
C ASP A 148 4.18 12.05 21.90
N SER A 149 5.36 12.51 21.50
CA SER A 149 6.13 13.51 22.25
C SER A 149 5.41 14.84 22.35
N HIS A 150 4.59 15.19 21.35
CA HIS A 150 3.81 16.41 21.34
C HIS A 150 2.55 16.28 22.19
N PHE A 151 1.76 15.23 21.95
CA PHE A 151 0.45 15.07 22.59
C PHE A 151 0.51 14.44 24.00
N LYS A 152 1.64 13.84 24.37
CA LYS A 152 1.86 13.27 25.70
C LYS A 152 0.69 12.39 26.18
N ASN A 153 -0.02 12.83 27.21
CA ASN A 153 -1.16 12.09 27.78
C ASN A 153 -2.34 11.94 26.80
N ASN A 154 -2.42 12.77 25.76
CA ASN A 154 -3.45 12.70 24.73
C ASN A 154 -3.01 11.87 23.50
N ALA A 155 -1.79 11.31 23.49
CA ALA A 155 -1.25 10.60 22.32
C ALA A 155 -2.15 9.44 21.85
N GLU A 156 -2.67 8.64 22.79
CA GLU A 156 -3.56 7.52 22.46
C GLU A 156 -4.89 8.00 21.84
N HIS A 157 -5.43 9.10 22.35
CA HIS A 157 -6.65 9.70 21.78
C HIS A 157 -6.39 10.20 20.35
N VAL A 158 -5.27 10.88 20.13
CA VAL A 158 -4.89 11.33 18.78
C VAL A 158 -4.67 10.16 17.83
N ARG A 159 -4.02 9.09 18.26
CA ARG A 159 -3.86 7.86 17.47
C ARG A 159 -5.22 7.25 17.09
N SER A 160 -6.21 7.29 17.98
CA SER A 160 -7.57 6.84 17.70
C SER A 160 -8.23 7.68 16.61
N ILE A 161 -8.06 9.01 16.64
CA ILE A 161 -8.53 9.91 15.59
C ILE A 161 -7.85 9.59 14.26
N MET A 162 -6.53 9.39 14.26
CA MET A 162 -5.78 9.02 13.05
C MET A 162 -6.25 7.69 12.46
N ALA A 163 -6.52 6.68 13.30
CA ALA A 163 -7.05 5.39 12.85
C ALA A 163 -8.38 5.55 12.11
N ILE A 164 -9.29 6.38 12.62
CA ILE A 164 -10.56 6.71 11.96
C ILE A 164 -10.32 7.42 10.63
N MET A 165 -9.42 8.41 10.60
CA MET A 165 -9.12 9.16 9.38
C MET A 165 -8.52 8.24 8.29
N PHE A 166 -7.52 7.44 8.61
CA PHE A 166 -6.93 6.48 7.65
C PHE A 166 -7.97 5.47 7.15
N SER A 167 -8.75 4.88 8.06
CA SER A 167 -9.80 3.93 7.69
C SER A 167 -10.85 4.56 6.79
N GLY A 168 -11.28 5.79 7.08
CA GLY A 168 -12.22 6.55 6.26
C GLY A 168 -11.69 6.82 4.86
N LEU A 169 -10.42 7.21 4.73
CA LEU A 169 -9.79 7.45 3.44
C LEU A 169 -9.69 6.20 2.58
N TYR A 170 -9.33 5.06 3.18
CA TYR A 170 -9.36 3.78 2.49
C TYR A 170 -10.76 3.42 2.05
N TYR A 171 -11.73 3.51 2.95
CA TYR A 171 -13.12 3.17 2.65
C TYR A 171 -13.68 4.01 1.52
N LEU A 172 -13.50 5.33 1.52
CA LEU A 172 -13.99 6.23 0.47
C LEU A 172 -13.47 5.85 -0.92
N ASN A 173 -12.16 5.56 -1.03
CA ASN A 173 -11.57 5.13 -2.29
C ASN A 173 -12.09 3.75 -2.72
N MET A 174 -12.25 2.82 -1.78
CA MET A 174 -12.76 1.48 -2.07
C MET A 174 -14.25 1.52 -2.44
N TYR A 175 -15.04 2.33 -1.74
CA TYR A 175 -16.45 2.55 -2.06
C TYR A 175 -16.62 3.10 -3.48
N ALA A 176 -15.89 4.16 -3.83
CA ALA A 176 -15.94 4.75 -5.15
C ALA A 176 -15.57 3.75 -6.27
N ALA A 177 -14.55 2.92 -6.02
CA ALA A 177 -14.09 1.91 -6.98
C ALA A 177 -15.07 0.75 -7.21
N MET A 178 -15.97 0.47 -6.26
CA MET A 178 -16.81 -0.75 -6.25
C MET A 178 -18.31 -0.47 -6.33
N ASN A 179 -18.81 0.62 -5.73
CA ASN A 179 -20.23 0.86 -5.50
C ASN A 179 -20.77 2.12 -6.17
N GLY A 180 -19.90 2.84 -6.89
CA GLY A 180 -20.21 4.16 -7.43
C GLY A 180 -19.65 5.30 -6.59
N SER A 181 -19.45 6.45 -7.20
CA SER A 181 -18.59 7.52 -6.65
C SER A 181 -19.25 8.41 -5.60
N ILE A 182 -20.57 8.38 -5.46
CA ILE A 182 -21.28 9.30 -4.56
C ILE A 182 -21.40 8.70 -3.15
N PHE A 183 -20.76 9.36 -2.18
CA PHE A 183 -20.85 9.04 -0.76
C PHE A 183 -21.17 10.30 0.06
N CYS A 184 -22.20 10.25 0.90
CA CYS A 184 -22.69 11.42 1.64
C CYS A 184 -22.95 12.64 0.75
N GLY A 185 -23.44 12.44 -0.48
CA GLY A 185 -23.70 13.52 -1.44
C GLY A 185 -22.44 14.13 -2.08
N ILE A 186 -21.26 13.52 -1.86
CA ILE A 186 -19.98 13.96 -2.44
C ILE A 186 -19.54 12.92 -3.48
N ASP A 187 -19.30 13.37 -4.70
CA ASP A 187 -18.70 12.54 -5.74
C ASP A 187 -17.19 12.43 -5.50
N VAL A 188 -16.76 11.31 -4.89
CA VAL A 188 -15.37 11.05 -4.48
C VAL A 188 -14.43 10.89 -5.68
N ASP A 189 -14.94 10.56 -6.87
CA ASP A 189 -14.13 10.44 -8.09
C ASP A 189 -13.93 11.76 -8.81
N SER A 190 -14.81 12.75 -8.57
CA SER A 190 -14.65 14.05 -9.19
C SER A 190 -13.52 14.87 -8.55
N PRO A 191 -12.79 15.70 -9.33
CA PRO A 191 -11.78 16.61 -8.78
C PRO A 191 -12.33 17.50 -7.67
N LYS A 192 -13.55 18.00 -7.84
CA LYS A 192 -14.23 18.84 -6.85
C LYS A 192 -14.59 18.09 -5.56
N GLY A 193 -15.03 16.84 -5.68
CA GLY A 193 -15.35 16.01 -4.51
C GLY A 193 -14.07 15.62 -3.75
N ARG A 194 -13.00 15.26 -4.47
CA ARG A 194 -11.69 14.97 -3.85
C ARG A 194 -11.12 16.18 -3.13
N ASP A 195 -11.23 17.38 -3.71
CA ASP A 195 -10.81 18.62 -3.05
C ASP A 195 -11.60 18.87 -1.74
N LYS A 196 -12.91 18.62 -1.72
CA LYS A 196 -13.72 18.70 -0.48
C LYS A 196 -13.21 17.72 0.59
N ILE A 197 -12.90 16.46 0.22
CA ILE A 197 -12.36 15.47 1.16
C ILE A 197 -11.00 15.92 1.68
N ARG A 198 -10.09 16.40 0.82
CA ARG A 198 -8.80 16.95 1.25
C ARG A 198 -8.93 18.08 2.25
N LYS A 199 -9.81 19.04 1.98
CA LYS A 199 -10.09 20.15 2.90
C LYS A 199 -10.65 19.67 4.23
N ALA A 200 -11.51 18.65 4.23
CA ALA A 200 -12.02 18.05 5.46
C ALA A 200 -10.92 17.37 6.27
N ILE A 201 -9.98 16.66 5.63
CA ILE A 201 -8.81 16.07 6.30
C ILE A 201 -7.96 17.15 6.96
N SER A 202 -7.59 18.20 6.21
CA SER A 202 -6.80 19.32 6.71
C SER A 202 -7.50 20.02 7.88
N PHE A 203 -8.81 20.21 7.78
CA PHE A 203 -9.64 20.79 8.86
C PHE A 203 -9.60 19.92 10.12
N MET A 204 -9.88 18.61 10.00
CA MET A 204 -9.89 17.69 11.14
C MET A 204 -8.52 17.66 11.81
N LEU A 205 -7.44 17.53 11.03
CA LEU A 205 -6.09 17.51 11.55
C LEU A 205 -5.71 18.81 12.25
N HIS A 206 -6.06 19.97 11.65
CA HIS A 206 -5.82 21.28 12.26
C HIS A 206 -6.50 21.38 13.63
N HIS A 207 -7.75 20.99 13.72
CA HIS A 207 -8.50 21.04 14.99
C HIS A 207 -7.96 20.07 16.03
N THR A 208 -7.54 18.84 15.62
CA THR A 208 -6.88 17.90 16.50
C THR A 208 -5.61 18.50 17.14
N TYR A 209 -4.76 19.15 16.33
CA TYR A 209 -3.53 19.80 16.83
C TYR A 209 -3.77 21.04 17.67
N LYS A 210 -4.91 21.70 17.51
CA LYS A 210 -5.27 22.91 18.27
C LYS A 210 -5.97 22.60 19.59
N SER A 211 -6.74 21.52 19.64
CA SER A 211 -7.64 21.25 20.77
C SER A 211 -7.05 20.27 21.79
N LEU A 212 -6.00 19.53 21.43
CA LEU A 212 -5.32 18.54 22.26
C LEU A 212 -3.86 18.91 22.51
#